data_1dc4d736166f346e33c6fd7919acd1d8
#
_entry.id   1dc4d736166f346e33c6fd7919acd1d8
#
_cell.length_a   1.000
_cell.length_b   1.000
_cell.length_c   1.000
_cell.angle_alpha   90.00
_cell.angle_beta   90.00
_cell.angle_gamma   90.00
#
_symmetry.space_group_name_H-M   'P 1'
#
loop_
_entity.id
_entity.type
_entity.pdbx_description
1 polymer ?
#
loop_
_entity_poly.entity_id
_entity_poly.type
_entity_poly.pdbx_seq_one_letter_code
_entity_poly.pdbx_strand_id
1 'polypeptide(L)'
;AFGAGQIASGMSRHLLAGGMESLSTMPQFLKRKAFTTGKEADDWGRWAPMSNPITIADAPPFDMSITVAHNCAVEYGLTREDQDSWALRSHQRAVKAVDAGSFVDEIVPIQVPQQDGSVVTFAEDEHPRRETSMESLAGLKVLHPEIEGFSVTAGNSSGTNDAAAVVALAAPDTQQPVLASILSWSQVGVPPKRTGSGPIYAIPKALDLAGLKISDVAL
;
A
#
# COMPACT_ATOMS: atom_id res chain seq x y z
N ALA A 1 -10.04 -10.64 0.80
CA ALA A 1 -11.52 -10.59 0.63
C ALA A 1 -12.00 -11.63 -0.39
N PHE A 2 -11.50 -11.60 -1.64
CA PHE A 2 -12.01 -12.52 -2.69
C PHE A 2 -11.84 -14.00 -2.32
N GLY A 3 -10.65 -14.42 -1.88
CA GLY A 3 -10.41 -15.79 -1.43
C GLY A 3 -11.27 -16.18 -0.20
N ALA A 4 -11.44 -15.26 0.74
CA ALA A 4 -12.33 -15.50 1.89
C ALA A 4 -13.80 -15.69 1.43
N GLY A 5 -14.24 -14.93 0.42
CA GLY A 5 -15.57 -15.10 -0.19
C GLY A 5 -15.74 -16.47 -0.84
N GLN A 6 -14.75 -17.00 -1.53
CA GLN A 6 -14.78 -18.35 -2.11
C GLN A 6 -14.87 -19.45 -1.05
N ILE A 7 -14.14 -19.31 0.06
CA ILE A 7 -14.26 -20.22 1.21
C ILE A 7 -15.65 -20.12 1.83
N ALA A 8 -16.12 -18.92 2.12
CA ALA A 8 -17.42 -18.70 2.77
C ALA A 8 -18.61 -19.18 1.93
N SER A 9 -18.51 -19.13 0.60
CA SER A 9 -19.54 -19.66 -0.32
C SER A 9 -19.46 -21.17 -0.54
N GLY A 10 -18.49 -21.87 0.05
CA GLY A 10 -18.27 -23.30 -0.16
C GLY A 10 -17.65 -23.65 -1.54
N MET A 11 -17.24 -22.65 -2.31
CA MET A 11 -16.63 -22.85 -3.63
C MET A 11 -15.23 -23.50 -3.53
N SER A 12 -14.52 -23.22 -2.45
CA SER A 12 -13.22 -23.81 -2.14
C SER A 12 -13.09 -24.11 -0.65
N ARG A 13 -12.40 -25.18 -0.29
CA ARG A 13 -12.09 -25.51 1.11
C ARG A 13 -10.69 -25.04 1.53
N HIS A 14 -9.74 -24.99 0.59
CA HIS A 14 -8.39 -24.51 0.76
C HIS A 14 -8.00 -23.73 -0.49
N LEU A 15 -7.30 -22.62 -0.33
CA LEU A 15 -6.73 -21.86 -1.44
C LEU A 15 -5.51 -21.05 -1.00
N LEU A 16 -4.67 -20.71 -1.96
CA LEU A 16 -3.61 -19.73 -1.79
C LEU A 16 -4.10 -18.39 -2.33
N ALA A 17 -4.00 -17.37 -1.54
CA ALA A 17 -4.31 -15.99 -1.93
C ALA A 17 -3.05 -15.14 -1.81
N GLY A 18 -2.66 -14.50 -2.89
CA GLY A 18 -1.45 -13.70 -2.89
C GLY A 18 -1.43 -12.68 -4.00
N GLY A 19 -0.37 -11.92 -4.03
CA GLY A 19 -0.08 -10.94 -5.07
C GLY A 19 1.39 -10.57 -5.08
N MET A 20 1.81 -10.00 -6.17
CA MET A 20 3.14 -9.43 -6.35
C MET A 20 3.03 -8.09 -7.07
N GLU A 21 3.95 -7.20 -6.77
CA GLU A 21 4.12 -5.94 -7.48
C GLU A 21 5.61 -5.67 -7.65
N SER A 22 6.02 -5.24 -8.84
CA SER A 22 7.38 -4.79 -9.11
C SER A 22 7.33 -3.40 -9.73
N LEU A 23 7.34 -2.40 -8.87
CA LEU A 23 7.33 -1.00 -9.28
C LEU A 23 8.65 -0.59 -9.92
N SER A 24 9.76 -1.21 -9.51
CA SER A 24 11.09 -0.96 -10.08
C SER A 24 11.20 -1.40 -11.56
N THR A 25 10.45 -2.41 -11.95
CA THR A 25 10.44 -2.96 -13.32
C THR A 25 9.10 -2.79 -14.02
N MET A 26 8.26 -1.88 -13.53
CA MET A 26 6.91 -1.67 -14.08
C MET A 26 6.97 -1.36 -15.58
N PRO A 27 6.27 -2.14 -16.42
CA PRO A 27 6.27 -1.93 -17.86
C PRO A 27 5.57 -0.61 -18.22
N GLN A 28 6.07 0.04 -19.24
CA GLN A 28 5.37 1.17 -19.83
C GLN A 28 4.31 0.65 -20.80
N PHE A 29 3.06 1.01 -20.55
CA PHE A 29 1.97 0.69 -21.44
C PHE A 29 1.80 1.80 -22.47
N LEU A 30 1.75 1.41 -23.76
CA LEU A 30 1.39 2.29 -24.85
C LEU A 30 -0.01 1.94 -25.33
N LYS A 31 -0.83 2.93 -25.49
CA LYS A 31 -2.18 2.76 -26.03
C LYS A 31 -2.22 3.31 -27.46
N ARG A 32 -2.65 2.48 -28.40
CA ARG A 32 -2.96 2.93 -29.74
C ARG A 32 -4.14 3.91 -29.68
N LYS A 33 -4.06 5.03 -30.37
CA LYS A 33 -5.20 5.96 -30.49
C LYS A 33 -6.39 5.20 -31.09
N ALA A 34 -7.53 5.25 -30.41
CA ALA A 34 -8.73 4.58 -30.87
C ALA A 34 -9.22 5.21 -32.20
N PHE A 35 -9.74 4.39 -33.09
CA PHE A 35 -10.36 4.79 -34.35
C PHE A 35 -9.42 5.46 -35.38
N THR A 36 -8.09 5.31 -35.24
CA THR A 36 -7.14 5.79 -36.26
C THR A 36 -6.77 4.68 -37.23
N THR A 37 -6.56 5.03 -38.50
CA THR A 37 -6.13 4.14 -39.59
C THR A 37 -4.92 4.73 -40.29
N GLY A 38 -4.16 3.91 -41.03
CA GLY A 38 -2.98 4.37 -41.76
C GLY A 38 -1.83 4.77 -40.86
N LYS A 39 -1.09 5.80 -41.24
CA LYS A 39 0.10 6.29 -40.48
C LYS A 39 -0.24 6.77 -39.06
N GLU A 40 -1.43 7.29 -38.85
CA GLU A 40 -1.88 7.70 -37.52
C GLU A 40 -2.10 6.52 -36.56
N ALA A 41 -2.27 5.33 -37.12
CA ALA A 41 -2.44 4.11 -36.32
C ALA A 41 -1.15 3.70 -35.59
N ASP A 42 0.01 4.22 -36.00
CA ASP A 42 1.30 3.97 -35.37
C ASP A 42 1.64 5.03 -34.30
N ASP A 43 0.79 6.03 -34.10
CA ASP A 43 0.93 7.01 -33.04
C ASP A 43 0.45 6.42 -31.70
N TRP A 44 1.40 5.90 -30.94
CA TRP A 44 1.18 5.30 -29.63
C TRP A 44 1.31 6.33 -28.52
N GLY A 45 0.20 6.66 -27.88
CA GLY A 45 0.23 7.48 -26.65
C GLY A 45 0.58 6.62 -25.43
N ARG A 46 1.33 7.21 -24.50
CA ARG A 46 1.57 6.58 -23.20
C ARG A 46 0.21 6.34 -22.49
N TRP A 47 -0.08 5.09 -22.17
CA TRP A 47 -1.28 4.73 -21.42
C TRP A 47 -0.89 4.32 -20.00
N ALA A 48 -1.68 4.81 -19.05
CA ALA A 48 -1.57 4.37 -17.68
C ALA A 48 -2.94 3.82 -17.25
N PRO A 49 -2.97 2.64 -16.62
CA PRO A 49 -4.22 1.97 -16.23
C PRO A 49 -5.15 2.81 -15.38
N MET A 50 -4.59 3.75 -14.63
CA MET A 50 -5.32 4.65 -13.74
C MET A 50 -5.57 6.04 -14.35
N SER A 51 -5.24 6.25 -15.63
CA SER A 51 -5.55 7.51 -16.30
C SER A 51 -7.06 7.66 -16.44
N ASN A 52 -7.65 8.40 -15.53
CA ASN A 52 -9.02 8.87 -15.68
C ASN A 52 -9.02 9.97 -16.76
N PRO A 53 -9.85 9.87 -17.82
CA PRO A 53 -10.01 10.94 -18.79
C PRO A 53 -10.63 12.20 -18.17
N ILE A 54 -11.23 12.08 -17.00
CA ILE A 54 -11.76 13.23 -16.24
C ILE A 54 -10.64 13.70 -15.30
N THR A 55 -9.90 14.71 -15.71
CA THR A 55 -8.93 15.38 -14.84
C THR A 55 -9.69 16.23 -13.83
N ILE A 56 -9.65 15.84 -12.57
CA ILE A 56 -10.12 16.63 -11.44
C ILE A 56 -8.88 17.31 -10.85
N ALA A 57 -8.91 18.63 -10.72
CA ALA A 57 -7.72 19.42 -10.35
C ALA A 57 -7.08 18.98 -9.02
N ASP A 58 -7.91 18.63 -8.04
CA ASP A 58 -7.50 18.16 -6.71
C ASP A 58 -7.48 16.61 -6.57
N ALA A 59 -7.57 15.91 -7.69
CA ALA A 59 -7.46 14.46 -7.78
C ALA A 59 -6.63 14.04 -9.01
N PRO A 60 -5.35 14.44 -9.08
CA PRO A 60 -4.47 14.04 -10.18
C PRO A 60 -4.28 12.51 -10.16
N PRO A 61 -4.42 11.84 -11.32
CA PRO A 61 -4.56 10.39 -11.39
C PRO A 61 -3.34 9.59 -10.93
N PHE A 62 -2.18 10.23 -10.76
CA PHE A 62 -0.93 9.54 -10.40
C PHE A 62 -0.22 10.16 -9.20
N ASP A 63 -0.81 11.14 -8.57
CA ASP A 63 -0.19 11.78 -7.42
C ASP A 63 -0.92 11.42 -6.13
N MET A 64 -0.49 10.30 -5.56
CA MET A 64 -1.04 9.81 -4.30
C MET A 64 -0.61 10.66 -3.11
N SER A 65 0.46 11.43 -3.23
CA SER A 65 0.85 12.39 -2.18
C SER A 65 -0.19 13.49 -1.99
N ILE A 66 -0.93 13.81 -3.05
CA ILE A 66 -2.07 14.73 -3.01
C ILE A 66 -3.34 14.01 -2.56
N THR A 67 -3.76 12.97 -3.28
CA THR A 67 -5.09 12.35 -3.09
C THR A 67 -5.19 11.47 -1.83
N VAL A 68 -4.09 10.83 -1.43
CA VAL A 68 -4.05 9.98 -0.24
C VAL A 68 -3.64 10.76 1.00
N ALA A 69 -2.65 11.66 0.89
CA ALA A 69 -2.06 12.30 2.05
C ALA A 69 -2.49 13.77 2.22
N HIS A 70 -2.13 14.66 1.27
CA HIS A 70 -2.38 16.10 1.45
C HIS A 70 -3.86 16.44 1.63
N ASN A 71 -4.74 15.97 0.75
CA ASN A 71 -6.16 16.26 0.85
C ASN A 71 -6.77 15.76 2.18
N CYS A 72 -6.31 14.61 2.67
CA CYS A 72 -6.73 14.10 3.97
C CYS A 72 -6.14 14.93 5.12
N ALA A 73 -4.87 15.33 5.02
CA ALA A 73 -4.25 16.18 6.04
C ALA A 73 -5.01 17.50 6.20
N VAL A 74 -5.36 18.14 5.09
CA VAL A 74 -6.17 19.38 5.09
C VAL A 74 -7.56 19.15 5.69
N GLU A 75 -8.24 18.08 5.25
CA GLU A 75 -9.60 17.79 5.69
C GLU A 75 -9.70 17.47 7.19
N TYR A 76 -8.71 16.75 7.74
CA TYR A 76 -8.71 16.32 9.13
C TYR A 76 -7.82 17.18 10.04
N GLY A 77 -7.24 18.26 9.52
CA GLY A 77 -6.41 19.18 10.29
C GLY A 77 -5.11 18.57 10.79
N LEU A 78 -4.52 17.61 10.04
CA LEU A 78 -3.27 16.94 10.41
C LEU A 78 -2.09 17.84 10.08
N THR A 79 -1.28 18.14 11.09
CA THR A 79 -0.08 18.95 10.94
C THR A 79 1.09 18.14 10.36
N ARG A 80 2.13 18.83 9.94
CA ARG A 80 3.41 18.21 9.55
C ARG A 80 3.99 17.37 10.69
N GLU A 81 3.93 17.89 11.90
CA GLU A 81 4.45 17.23 13.11
C GLU A 81 3.67 15.95 13.44
N ASP A 82 2.34 15.95 13.29
CA ASP A 82 1.52 14.75 13.46
C ASP A 82 1.95 13.64 12.47
N GLN A 83 2.17 13.99 11.21
CA GLN A 83 2.59 13.05 10.18
C GLN A 83 4.02 12.53 10.43
N ASP A 84 4.95 13.41 10.79
CA ASP A 84 6.33 13.02 11.10
C ASP A 84 6.41 12.14 12.36
N SER A 85 5.62 12.45 13.39
CA SER A 85 5.57 11.64 14.62
C SER A 85 5.00 10.24 14.36
N TRP A 86 4.01 10.14 13.47
CA TRP A 86 3.48 8.85 13.03
C TRP A 86 4.52 8.05 12.24
N ALA A 87 5.23 8.69 11.31
CA ALA A 87 6.30 8.09 10.53
C ALA A 87 7.43 7.57 11.42
N LEU A 88 7.90 8.39 12.38
CA LEU A 88 8.91 7.98 13.34
C LEU A 88 8.48 6.75 14.12
N ARG A 89 7.27 6.75 14.66
CA ARG A 89 6.72 5.60 15.39
C ARG A 89 6.65 4.35 14.50
N SER A 90 6.29 4.50 13.24
CA SER A 90 6.24 3.38 12.28
C SER A 90 7.62 2.77 12.07
N HIS A 91 8.64 3.59 11.79
CA HIS A 91 10.02 3.13 11.65
C HIS A 91 10.53 2.43 12.91
N GLN A 92 10.32 3.04 14.09
CA GLN A 92 10.77 2.47 15.37
C GLN A 92 10.13 1.11 15.66
N ARG A 93 8.84 0.94 15.36
CA ARG A 93 8.14 -0.34 15.53
C ARG A 93 8.63 -1.39 14.56
N ALA A 94 8.83 -1.03 13.28
CA ALA A 94 9.34 -1.93 12.27
C ALA A 94 10.76 -2.40 12.62
N VAL A 95 11.67 -1.48 12.96
CA VAL A 95 13.04 -1.81 13.37
C VAL A 95 13.04 -2.72 14.60
N LYS A 96 12.23 -2.41 15.62
CA LYS A 96 12.10 -3.26 16.81
C LYS A 96 11.62 -4.68 16.48
N ALA A 97 10.67 -4.81 15.55
CA ALA A 97 10.16 -6.11 15.13
C ALA A 97 11.21 -6.90 14.33
N VAL A 98 11.97 -6.24 13.45
CA VAL A 98 13.10 -6.84 12.73
C VAL A 98 14.16 -7.35 13.73
N ASP A 99 14.58 -6.52 14.67
CA ASP A 99 15.58 -6.87 15.68
C ASP A 99 15.14 -8.03 16.61
N ALA A 100 13.85 -8.13 16.86
CA ALA A 100 13.25 -9.22 17.62
C ALA A 100 13.06 -10.51 16.78
N GLY A 101 13.38 -10.50 15.49
CA GLY A 101 13.17 -11.65 14.60
C GLY A 101 11.71 -11.97 14.29
N SER A 102 10.80 -10.99 14.48
CA SER A 102 9.35 -11.24 14.33
C SER A 102 8.92 -11.65 12.93
N PHE A 103 9.75 -11.41 11.92
CA PHE A 103 9.45 -11.71 10.51
C PHE A 103 10.20 -12.91 9.96
N VAL A 104 11.03 -13.59 10.76
CA VAL A 104 11.90 -14.69 10.28
C VAL A 104 11.10 -15.84 9.66
N ASP A 105 9.95 -16.16 10.24
CA ASP A 105 9.08 -17.24 9.75
C ASP A 105 8.22 -16.82 8.52
N GLU A 106 8.17 -15.53 8.20
CA GLU A 106 7.35 -14.99 7.10
C GLU A 106 8.19 -14.68 5.86
N ILE A 107 9.42 -14.19 6.06
CA ILE A 107 10.32 -13.78 4.97
C ILE A 107 10.93 -15.01 4.31
N VAL A 108 10.75 -15.11 2.99
CA VAL A 108 11.42 -16.09 2.14
C VAL A 108 12.67 -15.45 1.54
N PRO A 109 13.90 -15.82 1.99
CA PRO A 109 15.12 -15.26 1.43
C PRO A 109 15.27 -15.58 -0.06
N ILE A 110 15.63 -14.59 -0.86
CA ILE A 110 15.87 -14.74 -2.30
C ILE A 110 17.33 -14.45 -2.64
N GLN A 111 17.84 -15.14 -3.66
CA GLN A 111 19.17 -14.93 -4.20
C GLN A 111 19.13 -13.94 -5.33
N VAL A 112 19.75 -12.77 -5.15
CA VAL A 112 19.72 -11.67 -6.13
C VAL A 112 21.08 -11.57 -6.82
N PRO A 113 21.17 -11.92 -8.12
CA PRO A 113 22.38 -11.71 -8.90
C PRO A 113 22.72 -10.22 -9.03
N GLN A 114 23.97 -9.87 -8.81
CA GLN A 114 24.49 -8.52 -8.95
C GLN A 114 25.14 -8.32 -10.32
N GLN A 115 25.33 -7.05 -10.71
CA GLN A 115 25.97 -6.71 -11.99
C GLN A 115 27.44 -7.16 -12.08
N ASP A 116 28.13 -7.28 -10.96
CA ASP A 116 29.51 -7.77 -10.87
C ASP A 116 29.63 -9.32 -10.89
N GLY A 117 28.51 -10.00 -11.05
CA GLY A 117 28.43 -11.47 -11.05
C GLY A 117 28.36 -12.11 -9.65
N SER A 118 28.37 -11.33 -8.58
CA SER A 118 28.13 -11.83 -7.22
C SER A 118 26.64 -12.12 -7.00
N VAL A 119 26.33 -12.83 -5.92
CA VAL A 119 24.94 -13.12 -5.51
C VAL A 119 24.78 -12.66 -4.08
N VAL A 120 23.77 -11.84 -3.83
CA VAL A 120 23.40 -11.35 -2.50
C VAL A 120 22.12 -12.05 -2.06
N THR A 121 22.08 -12.54 -0.81
CA THR A 121 20.86 -13.04 -0.20
C THR A 121 20.05 -11.87 0.31
N PHE A 122 18.88 -11.61 -0.28
CA PHE A 122 17.92 -10.60 0.18
C PHE A 122 16.97 -11.27 1.18
N ALA A 123 17.00 -10.85 2.43
CA ALA A 123 16.27 -11.47 3.54
C ALA A 123 15.75 -10.44 4.56
N GLU A 124 15.87 -9.15 4.29
CA GLU A 124 15.43 -8.08 5.18
C GLU A 124 14.84 -6.94 4.35
N ASP A 125 13.73 -6.35 4.83
CA ASP A 125 13.11 -5.20 4.19
C ASP A 125 13.99 -3.96 4.32
N GLU A 126 14.23 -3.26 3.21
CA GLU A 126 15.14 -2.10 3.15
C GLU A 126 14.50 -0.80 3.62
N HIS A 127 13.16 -0.74 3.65
CA HIS A 127 12.44 0.52 3.92
C HIS A 127 12.56 1.03 5.37
N PRO A 128 12.54 0.17 6.42
CA PRO A 128 12.70 0.64 7.80
C PRO A 128 14.05 1.31 8.04
N ARG A 129 14.04 2.55 8.56
CA ARG A 129 15.25 3.34 8.78
C ARG A 129 15.55 3.47 10.27
N ARG A 130 16.68 2.92 10.72
CA ARG A 130 17.11 2.90 12.12
C ARG A 130 17.43 4.29 12.65
N GLU A 131 17.99 5.16 11.80
CA GLU A 131 18.45 6.52 12.16
C GLU A 131 17.36 7.59 12.06
N THR A 132 16.10 7.18 11.89
CA THR A 132 15.00 8.16 11.78
C THR A 132 14.78 8.87 13.12
N SER A 133 14.71 10.20 13.10
CA SER A 133 14.40 11.06 14.23
C SER A 133 13.43 12.16 13.82
N MET A 134 12.77 12.80 14.80
CA MET A 134 11.92 13.97 14.50
C MET A 134 12.71 15.10 13.83
N GLU A 135 13.95 15.32 14.25
CA GLU A 135 14.83 16.33 13.66
C GLU A 135 15.13 16.03 12.19
N SER A 136 15.49 14.78 11.88
CA SER A 136 15.75 14.36 10.48
C SER A 136 14.52 14.46 9.62
N LEU A 137 13.34 14.10 10.12
CA LEU A 137 12.08 14.22 9.40
C LEU A 137 11.69 15.69 9.16
N ALA A 138 11.77 16.53 10.18
CA ALA A 138 11.47 17.96 10.09
C ALA A 138 12.34 18.68 9.05
N GLY A 139 13.61 18.25 8.88
CA GLY A 139 14.53 18.78 7.89
C GLY A 139 14.23 18.43 6.43
N LEU A 140 13.30 17.50 6.17
CA LEU A 140 12.96 17.08 4.82
C LEU A 140 12.09 18.11 4.08
N LYS A 141 12.40 18.29 2.80
CA LYS A 141 11.60 19.14 1.91
C LYS A 141 10.26 18.47 1.59
N VAL A 142 9.21 19.28 1.50
CA VAL A 142 7.91 18.82 1.01
C VAL A 142 7.97 18.45 -0.47
N LEU A 143 7.13 17.50 -0.89
CA LEU A 143 7.13 17.01 -2.28
C LEU A 143 6.57 18.06 -3.25
N HIS A 144 5.62 18.89 -2.80
CA HIS A 144 4.99 19.93 -3.60
C HIS A 144 5.09 21.29 -2.91
N PRO A 145 6.25 21.99 -3.02
CA PRO A 145 6.42 23.30 -2.41
C PRO A 145 5.55 24.38 -3.04
N GLU A 146 5.02 24.16 -4.23
CA GLU A 146 4.08 25.05 -4.93
C GLU A 146 2.64 24.98 -4.39
N ILE A 147 2.32 23.98 -3.56
CA ILE A 147 1.00 23.84 -2.94
C ILE A 147 1.06 24.37 -1.52
N GLU A 148 0.28 25.41 -1.26
CA GLU A 148 0.20 26.01 0.07
C GLU A 148 -0.25 25.00 1.14
N GLY A 149 0.45 24.97 2.28
CA GLY A 149 0.16 24.05 3.38
C GLY A 149 0.53 22.58 3.12
N PHE A 150 1.25 22.28 2.05
CA PHE A 150 1.68 20.92 1.77
C PHE A 150 2.68 20.42 2.81
N SER A 151 2.42 19.26 3.40
CA SER A 151 3.19 18.72 4.52
C SER A 151 3.82 17.35 4.26
N VAL A 152 3.53 16.74 3.11
CA VAL A 152 4.02 15.41 2.77
C VAL A 152 5.46 15.46 2.28
N THR A 153 6.29 14.57 2.79
CA THR A 153 7.71 14.44 2.45
C THR A 153 8.06 12.99 2.14
N ALA A 154 9.27 12.74 1.64
CA ALA A 154 9.77 11.38 1.47
C ALA A 154 9.89 10.61 2.81
N GLY A 155 9.98 11.31 3.95
CA GLY A 155 10.13 10.68 5.26
C GLY A 155 8.80 10.28 5.92
N ASN A 156 7.69 10.92 5.55
CA ASN A 156 6.36 10.60 6.06
C ASN A 156 5.44 9.97 4.98
N SER A 157 6.04 9.45 3.92
CA SER A 157 5.36 8.72 2.84
C SER A 157 5.84 7.27 2.77
N SER A 158 5.04 6.39 2.20
CA SER A 158 5.51 5.04 1.87
C SER A 158 6.52 5.07 0.72
N GLY A 159 7.41 4.09 0.69
CA GLY A 159 8.30 3.88 -0.45
C GLY A 159 7.58 3.32 -1.68
N THR A 160 8.27 3.37 -2.81
CA THR A 160 7.90 2.66 -4.03
C THR A 160 8.60 1.31 -3.98
N ASN A 161 7.91 0.29 -3.48
CA ASN A 161 8.53 -0.98 -3.12
C ASN A 161 8.14 -2.09 -4.10
N ASP A 162 9.06 -3.03 -4.30
CA ASP A 162 8.76 -4.32 -4.90
C ASP A 162 8.39 -5.30 -3.79
N ALA A 163 7.35 -6.10 -3.97
CA ALA A 163 6.92 -7.05 -2.97
C ALA A 163 6.16 -8.23 -3.56
N ALA A 164 6.20 -9.36 -2.88
CA ALA A 164 5.32 -10.49 -3.12
C ALA A 164 4.90 -11.10 -1.77
N ALA A 165 3.62 -11.44 -1.64
CA ALA A 165 3.11 -12.08 -0.44
C ALA A 165 2.02 -13.11 -0.78
N VAL A 166 2.00 -14.21 -0.04
CA VAL A 166 1.00 -15.29 -0.20
C VAL A 166 0.53 -15.74 1.17
N VAL A 167 -0.78 -15.95 1.30
CA VAL A 167 -1.39 -16.56 2.48
C VAL A 167 -2.19 -17.81 2.09
N ALA A 168 -2.14 -18.85 2.94
CA ALA A 168 -3.00 -20.00 2.84
C ALA A 168 -4.30 -19.75 3.58
N LEU A 169 -5.43 -19.93 2.90
CA LEU A 169 -6.77 -19.82 3.48
C LEU A 169 -7.42 -21.20 3.53
N ALA A 170 -8.15 -21.48 4.61
CA ALA A 170 -8.86 -22.73 4.79
C ALA A 170 -10.26 -22.51 5.35
N ALA A 171 -11.14 -23.48 5.12
CA ALA A 171 -12.48 -23.49 5.72
C ALA A 171 -12.39 -23.64 7.25
N PRO A 172 -13.42 -23.17 8.01
CA PRO A 172 -13.36 -23.15 9.48
C PRO A 172 -13.18 -24.53 10.14
N ASP A 173 -13.55 -25.61 9.45
CA ASP A 173 -13.43 -27.00 9.89
C ASP A 173 -12.11 -27.66 9.49
N THR A 174 -11.13 -26.88 9.07
CA THR A 174 -9.78 -27.40 8.73
C THR A 174 -9.12 -28.07 9.93
N GLN A 175 -8.34 -29.12 9.65
CA GLN A 175 -7.51 -29.78 10.66
C GLN A 175 -6.06 -29.23 10.67
N GLN A 176 -5.78 -28.24 9.83
CA GLN A 176 -4.46 -27.62 9.79
C GLN A 176 -4.32 -26.59 10.92
N PRO A 177 -3.09 -26.31 11.38
CA PRO A 177 -2.86 -25.21 12.32
C PRO A 177 -3.37 -23.88 11.74
N VAL A 178 -4.08 -23.12 12.57
CA VAL A 178 -4.68 -21.83 12.21
C VAL A 178 -3.95 -20.71 12.95
N LEU A 179 -3.35 -19.79 12.23
CA LEU A 179 -2.68 -18.62 12.80
C LEU A 179 -3.68 -17.53 13.21
N ALA A 180 -4.70 -17.31 12.40
CA ALA A 180 -5.75 -16.30 12.65
C ALA A 180 -7.04 -16.66 11.91
N SER A 181 -8.16 -16.12 12.38
CA SER A 181 -9.46 -16.25 11.72
C SER A 181 -9.88 -14.91 11.08
N ILE A 182 -10.41 -14.97 9.86
CA ILE A 182 -11.02 -13.80 9.21
C ILE A 182 -12.44 -13.69 9.71
N LEU A 183 -12.71 -12.69 10.56
CA LEU A 183 -14.03 -12.48 11.15
C LEU A 183 -14.98 -11.75 10.20
N SER A 184 -14.48 -10.76 9.48
CA SER A 184 -15.26 -9.97 8.53
C SER A 184 -14.36 -9.25 7.54
N TRP A 185 -14.95 -8.64 6.53
CA TRP A 185 -14.30 -7.67 5.66
C TRP A 185 -15.34 -6.66 5.17
N SER A 186 -14.86 -5.50 4.74
CA SER A 186 -15.72 -4.49 4.14
C SER A 186 -15.06 -3.83 2.93
N GLN A 187 -15.89 -3.21 2.13
CA GLN A 187 -15.48 -2.40 0.99
C GLN A 187 -16.35 -1.15 0.94
N VAL A 188 -15.72 0.00 0.67
CA VAL A 188 -16.39 1.29 0.52
C VAL A 188 -15.82 2.02 -0.70
N GLY A 189 -16.66 2.82 -1.35
CA GLY A 189 -16.24 3.79 -2.37
C GLY A 189 -16.12 5.17 -1.74
N VAL A 190 -15.09 5.90 -2.12
CA VAL A 190 -14.89 7.31 -1.74
C VAL A 190 -14.58 8.14 -2.98
N PRO A 191 -14.84 9.46 -2.97
CA PRO A 191 -14.44 10.32 -4.08
C PRO A 191 -12.92 10.23 -4.34
N PRO A 192 -12.46 10.28 -5.61
CA PRO A 192 -11.05 10.15 -5.97
C PRO A 192 -10.13 11.09 -5.19
N LYS A 193 -10.53 12.35 -5.01
CA LYS A 193 -9.76 13.34 -4.25
C LYS A 193 -9.60 13.02 -2.75
N ARG A 194 -10.35 12.06 -2.24
CA ARG A 194 -10.36 11.62 -0.84
C ARG A 194 -9.97 10.15 -0.69
N THR A 195 -9.20 9.62 -1.63
CA THR A 195 -8.80 8.20 -1.65
C THR A 195 -8.23 7.75 -0.31
N GLY A 196 -7.40 8.56 0.34
CA GLY A 196 -6.82 8.24 1.65
C GLY A 196 -7.82 8.13 2.80
N SER A 197 -9.03 8.67 2.66
CA SER A 197 -10.07 8.58 3.71
C SER A 197 -10.83 7.24 3.70
N GLY A 198 -10.61 6.38 2.71
CA GLY A 198 -11.32 5.09 2.59
C GLY A 198 -11.34 4.24 3.87
N PRO A 199 -10.20 4.03 4.57
CA PRO A 199 -10.16 3.26 5.81
C PRO A 199 -11.07 3.80 6.93
N ILE A 200 -11.27 5.12 7.00
CA ILE A 200 -12.14 5.76 8.02
C ILE A 200 -13.58 5.24 7.93
N TYR A 201 -14.04 4.90 6.73
CA TYR A 201 -15.37 4.37 6.49
C TYR A 201 -15.40 2.83 6.46
N ALA A 202 -14.32 2.21 5.99
CA ALA A 202 -14.27 0.75 5.85
C ALA A 202 -14.06 0.04 7.20
N ILE A 203 -13.20 0.59 8.08
CA ILE A 203 -12.89 -0.04 9.36
C ILE A 203 -14.12 -0.17 10.25
N PRO A 204 -14.91 0.89 10.54
CA PRO A 204 -16.12 0.75 11.35
C PRO A 204 -17.10 -0.28 10.77
N LYS A 205 -17.31 -0.25 9.46
CA LYS A 205 -18.19 -1.22 8.79
C LYS A 205 -17.72 -2.66 8.96
N ALA A 206 -16.40 -2.91 8.90
CA ALA A 206 -15.85 -4.26 9.13
C ALA A 206 -16.02 -4.68 10.60
N LEU A 207 -15.77 -3.77 11.54
CA LEU A 207 -15.98 -4.03 12.97
C LEU A 207 -17.43 -4.34 13.30
N ASP A 208 -18.37 -3.55 12.79
CA ASP A 208 -19.80 -3.78 12.97
C ASP A 208 -20.23 -5.17 12.47
N LEU A 209 -19.74 -5.58 11.29
CA LEU A 209 -20.00 -6.91 10.74
C LEU A 209 -19.42 -8.05 11.59
N ALA A 210 -18.35 -7.79 12.32
CA ALA A 210 -17.73 -8.74 13.25
C ALA A 210 -18.34 -8.68 14.68
N GLY A 211 -19.22 -7.72 14.95
CA GLY A 211 -19.74 -7.47 16.29
C GLY A 211 -18.71 -6.89 17.26
N LEU A 212 -17.70 -6.19 16.75
CA LEU A 212 -16.57 -5.62 17.50
C LEU A 212 -16.64 -4.09 17.54
N LYS A 213 -15.93 -3.51 18.50
CA LYS A 213 -15.69 -2.07 18.63
C LYS A 213 -14.23 -1.76 18.39
N ILE A 214 -13.91 -0.50 18.08
CA ILE A 214 -12.52 -0.06 17.89
C ILE A 214 -11.66 -0.29 19.16
N SER A 215 -12.28 -0.26 20.35
CA SER A 215 -11.59 -0.58 21.61
C SER A 215 -11.17 -2.03 21.76
N ASP A 216 -11.72 -2.93 20.95
CA ASP A 216 -11.40 -4.36 20.98
C ASP A 216 -10.22 -4.69 20.08
N VAL A 217 -9.71 -3.71 19.33
CA VAL A 217 -8.56 -3.85 18.43
C VAL A 217 -7.28 -3.60 19.21
N ALA A 218 -6.40 -4.61 19.24
CA ALA A 218 -5.16 -4.57 20.03
C ALA A 218 -3.96 -3.96 19.26
N LEU A 219 -4.02 -3.87 17.94
CA LEU A 219 -2.92 -3.40 17.06
C LEU A 219 -3.31 -2.17 16.28
#